data_645d81a50d3124defae3671ffea98c7b
#
_entry.id   645d81a50d3124defae3671ffea98c7b
#
_cell.length_a   1.000
_cell.length_b   1.000
_cell.length_c   1.000
_cell.angle_alpha   90.00
_cell.angle_beta   90.00
_cell.angle_gamma   90.00
#
_symmetry.space_group_name_H-M   'P 1'
#
loop_
_entity.id
_entity.type
_entity.pdbx_description
1 polymer ?
#
loop_
_entity_poly.entity_id
_entity_poly.type
_entity_poly.pdbx_seq_one_letter_code
_entity_poly.pdbx_strand_id
1 'polypeptide(L)'
;MKQIYYAIQSTLHGRGSNVTKVISLSLGLTIGVLLFSQIAFELNYEKCYPDADRLVLVRGGGENVKTGEKGEGYDDSLFAPMAEAFRSDLSQWIENATVIFNFETLNVFKDGHKLKDVNYAYVDTCYFRTFGIKVLKGNPEELQRAGSIFVSETFVRDVFGGQDPVGQKLSLDKQHELTVRGVYQDTPENTAYHFDFVAPIYAGGGYIGGGTWGRNDIYYTILRLRDGVDREEINRQIYKAMQKYYPDSADDEWRNFYDAQPLPEIHLDDSNTRTRLYIYGFLGFAIFFVAIMNYVLVAIATMSRRAKSIGVHKCSGASAINIFSMFLFETGIVVLMSVIVALFIIFNTKDLIEDLLSVQLSSLFTLETLWVPMLIVFVLFIVAGVLPGRLFSRIPVTQVFRRYTAVSYTHLRAHE
;
A
#
# COMPACT_ATOMS: atom_id res chain seq x y z
N MET A 1 9.85 30.90 -24.92
CA MET A 1 10.11 31.85 -23.82
C MET A 1 8.99 32.90 -23.62
N LYS A 2 8.51 33.59 -24.64
CA LYS A 2 7.44 34.62 -24.49
C LYS A 2 6.13 34.07 -23.88
N GLN A 3 5.71 32.85 -24.24
CA GLN A 3 4.47 32.22 -23.73
C GLN A 3 4.53 31.90 -22.23
N ILE A 4 5.69 31.44 -21.73
CA ILE A 4 5.92 31.19 -20.30
C ILE A 4 5.87 32.47 -19.49
N TYR A 5 6.49 33.53 -19.99
CA TYR A 5 6.47 34.85 -19.36
C TYR A 5 5.04 35.41 -19.24
N TYR A 6 4.22 35.30 -20.31
CA TYR A 6 2.82 35.73 -20.29
C TYR A 6 1.98 34.85 -19.35
N ALA A 7 2.23 33.53 -19.26
CA ALA A 7 1.52 32.63 -18.35
C ALA A 7 1.82 33.00 -16.89
N ILE A 8 3.09 33.27 -16.54
CA ILE A 8 3.48 33.67 -15.18
C ILE A 8 2.85 35.04 -14.85
N GLN A 9 2.90 35.99 -15.74
CA GLN A 9 2.33 37.34 -15.54
C GLN A 9 0.80 37.30 -15.40
N SER A 10 0.12 36.47 -16.21
CA SER A 10 -1.33 36.24 -16.12
C SER A 10 -1.72 35.55 -14.79
N THR A 11 -0.90 34.65 -14.31
CA THR A 11 -1.13 33.95 -13.02
C THR A 11 -0.96 34.90 -11.85
N LEU A 12 0.01 35.78 -11.89
CA LEU A 12 0.29 36.78 -10.84
C LEU A 12 -0.73 37.91 -10.78
N HIS A 13 -1.29 38.37 -11.91
CA HIS A 13 -2.29 39.44 -11.96
C HIS A 13 -3.72 38.97 -11.70
N GLY A 14 -4.03 37.66 -11.87
CA GLY A 14 -5.34 37.08 -11.60
C GLY A 14 -5.57 36.67 -10.14
N ARG A 15 -5.09 37.45 -9.18
CA ARG A 15 -4.90 37.07 -7.76
C ARG A 15 -6.02 36.26 -7.10
N GLY A 16 -7.29 36.63 -7.21
CA GLY A 16 -8.38 35.95 -6.49
C GLY A 16 -8.74 34.58 -7.05
N SER A 17 -8.92 34.46 -8.38
CA SER A 17 -9.39 33.20 -8.99
C SER A 17 -8.30 32.11 -9.07
N ASN A 18 -7.03 32.50 -9.15
CA ASN A 18 -5.94 31.53 -9.23
C ASN A 18 -5.60 30.93 -7.86
N VAL A 19 -5.70 31.72 -6.79
CA VAL A 19 -5.58 31.20 -5.40
C VAL A 19 -6.65 30.15 -5.12
N THR A 20 -7.91 30.44 -5.46
CA THR A 20 -9.02 29.47 -5.29
C THR A 20 -8.76 28.17 -6.08
N LYS A 21 -8.27 28.28 -7.32
CA LYS A 21 -7.89 27.10 -8.14
C LYS A 21 -6.81 26.28 -7.48
N VAL A 22 -5.72 26.91 -7.02
CA VAL A 22 -4.60 26.21 -6.36
C VAL A 22 -5.07 25.53 -5.09
N ILE A 23 -5.81 26.23 -4.22
CA ILE A 23 -6.31 25.64 -2.96
C ILE A 23 -7.22 24.43 -3.23
N SER A 24 -8.18 24.58 -4.14
CA SER A 24 -9.10 23.50 -4.47
C SER A 24 -8.38 22.27 -5.05
N LEU A 25 -7.46 22.50 -5.99
CA LEU A 25 -6.69 21.41 -6.59
C LEU A 25 -5.72 20.78 -5.60
N SER A 26 -5.08 21.57 -4.73
CA SER A 26 -4.14 21.02 -3.74
C SER A 26 -4.83 20.13 -2.73
N LEU A 27 -6.02 20.51 -2.24
CA LEU A 27 -6.80 19.66 -1.33
C LEU A 27 -7.24 18.37 -2.00
N GLY A 28 -7.82 18.47 -3.21
CA GLY A 28 -8.22 17.28 -3.96
C GLY A 28 -7.04 16.38 -4.34
N LEU A 29 -5.90 16.97 -4.67
CA LEU A 29 -4.68 16.24 -4.99
C LEU A 29 -4.11 15.55 -3.74
N THR A 30 -4.06 16.25 -2.59
CA THR A 30 -3.60 15.66 -1.31
C THR A 30 -4.40 14.40 -0.98
N ILE A 31 -5.73 14.52 -0.91
CA ILE A 31 -6.59 13.40 -0.54
C ILE A 31 -6.58 12.31 -1.61
N GLY A 32 -6.65 12.69 -2.89
CA GLY A 32 -6.61 11.73 -3.99
C GLY A 32 -5.30 10.94 -4.02
N VAL A 33 -4.15 11.59 -3.88
CA VAL A 33 -2.85 10.92 -3.85
C VAL A 33 -2.76 9.98 -2.67
N LEU A 34 -3.15 10.39 -1.46
CA LEU A 34 -3.09 9.54 -0.28
C LEU A 34 -4.00 8.30 -0.42
N LEU A 35 -5.26 8.47 -0.82
CA LEU A 35 -6.19 7.36 -0.94
C LEU A 35 -5.81 6.37 -2.05
N PHE A 36 -5.39 6.87 -3.22
CA PHE A 36 -4.96 5.97 -4.30
C PHE A 36 -3.60 5.32 -4.03
N SER A 37 -2.69 5.99 -3.31
CA SER A 37 -1.45 5.35 -2.85
C SER A 37 -1.73 4.29 -1.79
N GLN A 38 -2.69 4.51 -0.89
CA GLN A 38 -3.14 3.49 0.06
C GLN A 38 -3.76 2.28 -0.67
N ILE A 39 -4.58 2.51 -1.69
CA ILE A 39 -5.11 1.40 -2.51
C ILE A 39 -3.97 0.63 -3.18
N ALA A 40 -2.98 1.32 -3.72
CA ALA A 40 -1.83 0.66 -4.33
C ALA A 40 -0.99 -0.13 -3.31
N PHE A 41 -0.83 0.38 -2.11
CA PHE A 41 -0.19 -0.31 -0.99
C PHE A 41 -0.91 -1.63 -0.65
N GLU A 42 -2.23 -1.58 -0.46
CA GLU A 42 -3.07 -2.74 -0.15
C GLU A 42 -3.10 -3.79 -1.31
N LEU A 43 -3.15 -3.32 -2.56
CA LEU A 43 -3.13 -4.20 -3.74
C LEU A 43 -1.77 -4.87 -3.98
N ASN A 44 -0.69 -4.32 -3.41
CA ASN A 44 0.65 -4.89 -3.46
C ASN A 44 1.03 -5.65 -2.17
N TYR A 45 0.06 -5.92 -1.30
CA TYR A 45 0.30 -6.66 -0.07
C TYR A 45 0.83 -8.06 -0.36
N GLU A 46 1.85 -8.52 0.39
CA GLU A 46 2.57 -9.79 0.24
C GLU A 46 3.31 -10.02 -1.10
N LYS A 47 3.37 -9.04 -2.00
CA LYS A 47 4.07 -9.18 -3.29
C LYS A 47 5.57 -8.86 -3.24
N CYS A 48 6.08 -8.50 -2.07
CA CYS A 48 7.49 -8.14 -1.90
C CYS A 48 8.46 -9.32 -1.97
N TYR A 49 7.97 -10.53 -1.84
CA TYR A 49 8.80 -11.73 -1.84
C TYR A 49 9.10 -12.24 -3.26
N PRO A 50 10.29 -12.82 -3.48
CA PRO A 50 10.56 -13.51 -4.74
C PRO A 50 9.54 -14.63 -5.00
N ASP A 51 8.94 -14.63 -6.18
CA ASP A 51 7.90 -15.61 -6.58
C ASP A 51 6.77 -15.71 -5.55
N ALA A 52 6.22 -14.55 -5.13
CA ALA A 52 5.21 -14.46 -4.08
C ALA A 52 3.98 -15.36 -4.32
N ASP A 53 3.62 -15.58 -5.58
CA ASP A 53 2.49 -16.46 -5.96
C ASP A 53 2.74 -17.93 -5.63
N ARG A 54 4.01 -18.32 -5.38
CA ARG A 54 4.40 -19.68 -4.95
C ARG A 54 4.46 -19.80 -3.42
N LEU A 55 4.31 -18.71 -2.69
CA LEU A 55 4.19 -18.71 -1.25
C LEU A 55 2.72 -18.87 -0.88
N VAL A 56 2.41 -19.94 -0.17
CA VAL A 56 1.04 -20.24 0.24
C VAL A 56 0.96 -20.42 1.76
N LEU A 57 -0.08 -19.86 2.36
CA LEU A 57 -0.47 -20.16 3.73
C LEU A 57 -1.38 -21.40 3.73
N VAL A 58 -1.08 -22.37 4.57
CA VAL A 58 -1.97 -23.49 4.80
C VAL A 58 -3.04 -23.07 5.80
N ARG A 59 -4.27 -23.05 5.33
CA ARG A 59 -5.47 -22.72 6.13
C ARG A 59 -6.26 -23.99 6.37
N GLY A 60 -6.96 -24.05 7.48
CA GLY A 60 -7.82 -25.18 7.84
C GLY A 60 -9.27 -24.78 8.00
N GLY A 61 -10.13 -25.76 8.11
CA GLY A 61 -11.54 -25.57 8.40
C GLY A 61 -12.30 -26.91 8.48
N GLY A 62 -13.58 -26.83 8.85
CA GLY A 62 -14.49 -27.99 8.86
C GLY A 62 -15.41 -28.00 7.63
N GLU A 63 -15.65 -29.17 7.06
CA GLU A 63 -16.65 -29.41 6.02
C GLU A 63 -17.65 -30.41 6.53
N ASN A 64 -18.95 -30.12 6.49
CA ASN A 64 -20.00 -31.04 6.89
C ASN A 64 -20.06 -32.21 5.93
N VAL A 65 -19.91 -33.44 6.46
CA VAL A 65 -19.82 -34.67 5.67
C VAL A 65 -21.09 -34.96 4.88
N LYS A 66 -22.28 -34.55 5.40
CA LYS A 66 -23.58 -34.83 4.79
C LYS A 66 -23.98 -33.80 3.75
N THR A 67 -23.71 -32.54 4.01
CA THR A 67 -24.16 -31.43 3.13
C THR A 67 -23.07 -30.97 2.19
N GLY A 68 -21.79 -31.21 2.48
CA GLY A 68 -20.64 -30.66 1.78
C GLY A 68 -20.45 -29.15 2.05
N GLU A 69 -21.19 -28.59 3.00
CA GLU A 69 -21.07 -27.19 3.37
C GLU A 69 -19.80 -26.98 4.20
N LYS A 70 -18.99 -26.02 3.80
CA LYS A 70 -17.83 -25.59 4.59
C LYS A 70 -18.31 -24.67 5.72
N GLY A 71 -17.71 -24.83 6.90
CA GLY A 71 -17.96 -23.95 8.04
C GLY A 71 -17.65 -22.49 7.72
N GLU A 72 -18.21 -21.59 8.50
CA GLU A 72 -17.93 -20.17 8.35
C GLU A 72 -16.48 -19.86 8.74
N GLY A 73 -15.69 -19.43 7.76
CA GLY A 73 -14.29 -19.00 7.94
C GLY A 73 -13.25 -20.10 7.75
N TYR A 74 -12.01 -19.64 7.62
CA TYR A 74 -10.80 -20.46 7.63
C TYR A 74 -10.00 -20.14 8.88
N ASP A 75 -9.39 -21.14 9.47
CA ASP A 75 -8.36 -20.97 10.49
C ASP A 75 -7.02 -20.78 9.79
N ASP A 76 -6.47 -19.58 9.90
CA ASP A 76 -5.18 -19.21 9.30
C ASP A 76 -4.00 -19.82 10.09
N SER A 77 -4.21 -20.18 11.33
CA SER A 77 -3.23 -20.82 12.20
C SER A 77 -3.61 -22.26 12.51
N LEU A 78 -2.61 -23.13 12.49
CA LEU A 78 -2.76 -24.56 12.66
C LEU A 78 -1.66 -25.11 13.61
N PHE A 79 -1.24 -26.36 13.43
CA PHE A 79 -0.37 -27.07 14.37
C PHE A 79 1.12 -26.83 14.12
N ALA A 80 1.90 -26.66 15.17
CA ALA A 80 3.34 -26.43 15.08
C ALA A 80 4.13 -27.45 14.22
N PRO A 81 3.88 -28.78 14.29
CA PRO A 81 4.68 -29.76 13.55
C PRO A 81 4.39 -29.82 12.04
N MET A 82 3.40 -29.09 11.54
CA MET A 82 2.98 -29.21 10.14
C MET A 82 4.10 -28.86 9.15
N ALA A 83 4.85 -27.79 9.38
CA ALA A 83 5.92 -27.39 8.47
C ALA A 83 6.99 -28.48 8.32
N GLU A 84 7.40 -29.13 9.42
CA GLU A 84 8.37 -30.21 9.40
C GLU A 84 7.82 -31.47 8.69
N ALA A 85 6.57 -31.85 9.01
CA ALA A 85 5.91 -32.96 8.38
C ALA A 85 5.76 -32.76 6.86
N PHE A 86 5.39 -31.57 6.42
CA PHE A 86 5.24 -31.26 5.00
C PHE A 86 6.58 -31.22 4.26
N ARG A 87 7.67 -30.74 4.87
CA ARG A 87 9.01 -30.88 4.28
C ARG A 87 9.37 -32.33 4.01
N SER A 88 8.98 -33.25 4.88
CA SER A 88 9.22 -34.68 4.72
C SER A 88 8.29 -35.30 3.68
N ASP A 89 6.98 -35.12 3.84
CA ASP A 89 5.96 -35.89 3.11
C ASP A 89 5.61 -35.27 1.74
N LEU A 90 5.78 -33.94 1.57
CA LEU A 90 5.39 -33.21 0.38
C LEU A 90 6.58 -32.69 -0.45
N SER A 91 7.78 -33.23 -0.27
CA SER A 91 9.01 -32.76 -0.93
C SER A 91 8.96 -32.77 -2.47
N GLN A 92 8.03 -33.52 -3.08
CA GLN A 92 7.80 -33.50 -4.53
C GLN A 92 7.08 -32.25 -5.01
N TRP A 93 6.26 -31.61 -4.17
CA TRP A 93 5.40 -30.47 -4.52
C TRP A 93 5.89 -29.15 -3.92
N ILE A 94 6.65 -29.22 -2.82
CA ILE A 94 7.18 -28.02 -2.17
C ILE A 94 8.71 -27.96 -2.24
N GLU A 95 9.23 -26.75 -2.30
CA GLU A 95 10.67 -26.49 -2.14
C GLU A 95 11.06 -26.43 -0.67
N ASN A 96 10.20 -25.79 0.12
CA ASN A 96 10.41 -25.63 1.55
C ASN A 96 9.10 -25.32 2.28
N ALA A 97 9.14 -25.37 3.61
CA ALA A 97 8.07 -24.95 4.50
C ALA A 97 8.67 -24.31 5.76
N THR A 98 7.93 -23.40 6.37
CA THR A 98 8.32 -22.77 7.65
C THR A 98 7.10 -22.62 8.54
N VAL A 99 7.34 -22.58 9.84
CA VAL A 99 6.35 -22.31 10.86
C VAL A 99 6.65 -20.97 11.53
N ILE A 100 5.61 -20.18 11.79
CA ILE A 100 5.68 -18.86 12.40
C ILE A 100 4.72 -18.80 13.57
N PHE A 101 5.16 -18.18 14.66
CA PHE A 101 4.32 -17.85 15.81
C PHE A 101 4.59 -16.40 16.24
N ASN A 102 3.56 -15.56 16.28
CA ASN A 102 3.68 -14.11 16.58
C ASN A 102 2.57 -13.58 17.52
N PHE A 103 1.93 -14.46 18.28
CA PHE A 103 0.84 -14.07 19.21
C PHE A 103 1.32 -13.54 20.56
N GLU A 104 2.61 -13.68 20.88
CA GLU A 104 3.16 -13.15 22.13
C GLU A 104 3.59 -11.70 21.98
N THR A 105 3.23 -10.88 22.99
CA THR A 105 3.60 -9.46 23.09
C THR A 105 4.43 -9.23 24.35
N LEU A 106 5.61 -9.84 24.45
CA LEU A 106 6.53 -9.60 25.55
C LEU A 106 7.28 -8.27 25.34
N ASN A 107 7.58 -7.57 26.44
CA ASN A 107 8.32 -6.33 26.35
C ASN A 107 9.79 -6.60 26.04
N VAL A 108 10.33 -5.88 25.06
CA VAL A 108 11.73 -5.96 24.67
C VAL A 108 12.54 -4.86 25.36
N PHE A 109 13.69 -5.22 25.94
CA PHE A 109 14.58 -4.29 26.63
C PHE A 109 15.99 -4.37 26.05
N LYS A 110 16.64 -3.21 25.96
CA LYS A 110 18.07 -3.06 25.70
C LYS A 110 18.69 -2.19 26.78
N ASP A 111 19.76 -2.67 27.37
CA ASP A 111 20.50 -1.95 28.47
C ASP A 111 19.56 -1.46 29.59
N GLY A 112 18.53 -2.26 29.91
CA GLY A 112 17.53 -1.95 30.94
C GLY A 112 16.42 -1.02 30.52
N HIS A 113 16.46 -0.43 29.31
CA HIS A 113 15.44 0.46 28.76
C HIS A 113 14.45 -0.34 27.91
N LYS A 114 13.16 -0.13 28.13
CA LYS A 114 12.10 -0.72 27.31
C LYS A 114 12.10 -0.09 25.92
N LEU A 115 12.17 -0.92 24.89
CA LEU A 115 11.95 -0.51 23.51
C LEU A 115 10.43 -0.40 23.26
N LYS A 116 10.04 0.57 22.44
CA LYS A 116 8.65 0.79 22.06
C LYS A 116 8.36 0.09 20.73
N ASP A 117 7.13 -0.40 20.60
CA ASP A 117 6.53 -0.86 19.35
C ASP A 117 7.40 -1.87 18.58
N VAL A 118 8.02 -2.82 19.30
CA VAL A 118 8.86 -3.86 18.69
C VAL A 118 7.97 -5.02 18.24
N ASN A 119 7.97 -5.31 16.95
CA ASN A 119 7.29 -6.43 16.35
C ASN A 119 8.24 -7.60 16.11
N TYR A 120 7.93 -8.80 16.62
CA TYR A 120 8.79 -9.95 16.48
C TYR A 120 8.01 -11.25 16.35
N ALA A 121 8.67 -12.28 15.83
CA ALA A 121 8.08 -13.61 15.72
C ALA A 121 9.07 -14.70 16.13
N TYR A 122 8.51 -15.84 16.51
CA TYR A 122 9.26 -17.07 16.65
C TYR A 122 9.13 -17.88 15.35
N VAL A 123 10.25 -18.32 14.79
CA VAL A 123 10.32 -19.01 13.51
C VAL A 123 11.28 -20.18 13.56
N ASP A 124 11.20 -21.11 12.60
CA ASP A 124 12.18 -22.16 12.39
C ASP A 124 13.34 -21.69 11.48
N THR A 125 14.37 -22.50 11.34
CA THR A 125 15.55 -22.19 10.50
C THR A 125 15.24 -22.10 9.01
N CYS A 126 14.07 -22.56 8.58
CA CYS A 126 13.63 -22.52 7.20
C CYS A 126 12.99 -21.19 6.80
N TYR A 127 12.70 -20.31 7.75
CA TYR A 127 12.01 -19.04 7.53
C TYR A 127 12.63 -18.23 6.37
N PHE A 128 13.90 -17.87 6.48
CA PHE A 128 14.57 -17.05 5.47
C PHE A 128 14.57 -17.70 4.08
N ARG A 129 14.78 -19.01 4.02
CA ARG A 129 14.77 -19.75 2.75
C ARG A 129 13.38 -19.85 2.16
N THR A 130 12.36 -20.06 3.00
CA THR A 130 10.97 -20.16 2.53
C THR A 130 10.49 -18.85 1.94
N PHE A 131 10.73 -17.73 2.60
CA PHE A 131 10.35 -16.41 2.09
C PHE A 131 11.31 -15.83 1.02
N GLY A 132 12.51 -16.38 0.90
CA GLY A 132 13.56 -15.81 0.03
C GLY A 132 14.18 -14.53 0.61
N ILE A 133 14.08 -14.31 1.92
CA ILE A 133 14.68 -13.18 2.62
C ILE A 133 16.19 -13.37 2.71
N LYS A 134 16.94 -12.35 2.34
CA LYS A 134 18.40 -12.40 2.34
C LYS A 134 18.94 -12.17 3.74
N VAL A 135 19.71 -13.12 4.24
CA VAL A 135 20.53 -12.93 5.46
C VAL A 135 21.83 -12.22 5.07
N LEU A 136 22.08 -11.08 5.69
CA LEU A 136 23.20 -10.19 5.40
C LEU A 136 24.43 -10.52 6.24
N LYS A 137 24.20 -10.94 7.50
CA LYS A 137 25.22 -11.38 8.45
C LYS A 137 24.72 -12.57 9.25
N GLY A 138 25.64 -13.46 9.65
CA GLY A 138 25.31 -14.64 10.44
C GLY A 138 24.93 -15.86 9.61
N ASN A 139 24.74 -16.97 10.30
CA ASN A 139 24.27 -18.22 9.68
C ASN A 139 22.86 -18.55 10.17
N PRO A 140 21.83 -18.68 9.29
CA PRO A 140 20.46 -19.02 9.67
C PRO A 140 20.32 -20.23 10.59
N GLU A 141 21.21 -21.20 10.49
CA GLU A 141 21.25 -22.38 11.36
C GLU A 141 21.42 -22.03 12.86
N GLU A 142 21.93 -20.85 13.16
CA GLU A 142 22.05 -20.40 14.55
C GLU A 142 20.69 -20.10 15.20
N LEU A 143 19.61 -20.00 14.44
CA LEU A 143 18.24 -19.99 14.97
C LEU A 143 17.83 -21.30 15.70
N GLN A 144 18.61 -22.36 15.60
CA GLN A 144 18.39 -23.56 16.43
C GLN A 144 18.80 -23.36 17.89
N ARG A 145 19.62 -22.35 18.17
CA ARG A 145 20.14 -22.13 19.54
C ARG A 145 19.15 -21.30 20.36
N ALA A 146 18.86 -21.75 21.56
CA ALA A 146 18.07 -21.01 22.53
C ALA A 146 18.64 -19.60 22.74
N GLY A 147 17.75 -18.60 22.73
CA GLY A 147 18.14 -17.20 22.96
C GLY A 147 18.90 -16.53 21.81
N SER A 148 19.03 -17.17 20.64
CA SER A 148 19.56 -16.50 19.45
C SER A 148 18.46 -15.70 18.76
N ILE A 149 18.80 -14.55 18.18
CA ILE A 149 17.90 -13.77 17.33
C ILE A 149 18.60 -13.26 16.09
N PHE A 150 17.80 -13.05 15.03
CA PHE A 150 18.20 -12.30 13.84
C PHE A 150 17.39 -11.03 13.79
N VAL A 151 18.04 -9.90 13.54
CA VAL A 151 17.45 -8.56 13.53
C VAL A 151 17.39 -7.99 12.12
N SER A 152 16.40 -7.14 11.83
CA SER A 152 16.27 -6.44 10.56
C SER A 152 17.28 -5.28 10.44
N GLU A 153 17.58 -4.82 9.22
CA GLU A 153 18.47 -3.67 8.99
C GLU A 153 17.95 -2.39 9.67
N THR A 154 16.64 -2.16 9.60
CA THR A 154 15.99 -1.01 10.24
C THR A 154 16.15 -1.08 11.75
N PHE A 155 15.93 -2.23 12.34
CA PHE A 155 16.13 -2.42 13.78
C PHE A 155 17.60 -2.20 14.23
N VAL A 156 18.58 -2.59 13.39
CA VAL A 156 19.99 -2.29 13.62
C VAL A 156 20.25 -0.79 13.65
N ARG A 157 19.68 -0.06 12.70
CA ARG A 157 19.83 1.40 12.62
C ARG A 157 19.22 2.10 13.84
N ASP A 158 18.00 1.70 14.20
CA ASP A 158 17.18 2.43 15.17
C ASP A 158 17.55 2.07 16.63
N VAL A 159 17.91 0.82 16.89
CA VAL A 159 18.22 0.33 18.25
C VAL A 159 19.73 0.26 18.53
N PHE A 160 20.54 -0.03 17.51
CA PHE A 160 22.00 -0.17 17.68
C PHE A 160 22.79 0.98 17.05
N GLY A 161 22.11 2.04 16.56
CA GLY A 161 22.76 3.22 15.97
C GLY A 161 23.60 2.89 14.73
N GLY A 162 23.25 1.84 13.98
CA GLY A 162 23.96 1.36 12.81
C GLY A 162 25.28 0.62 13.11
N GLN A 163 25.62 0.41 14.39
CA GLN A 163 26.78 -0.40 14.78
C GLN A 163 26.51 -1.88 14.58
N ASP A 164 27.58 -2.69 14.55
CA ASP A 164 27.44 -4.15 14.44
C ASP A 164 26.68 -4.72 15.65
N PRO A 165 25.49 -5.29 15.45
CA PRO A 165 24.67 -5.80 16.53
C PRO A 165 25.07 -7.23 16.94
N VAL A 166 25.88 -7.95 16.15
CA VAL A 166 26.18 -9.36 16.40
C VAL A 166 26.92 -9.53 17.70
N GLY A 167 26.42 -10.40 18.58
CA GLY A 167 26.92 -10.64 19.94
C GLY A 167 26.33 -9.70 20.98
N GLN A 168 25.64 -8.63 20.61
CA GLN A 168 24.91 -7.77 21.55
C GLN A 168 23.66 -8.46 22.09
N LYS A 169 23.16 -7.98 23.22
CA LYS A 169 22.09 -8.63 23.97
C LYS A 169 20.84 -7.75 24.06
N LEU A 170 19.71 -8.40 23.98
CA LEU A 170 18.39 -7.88 24.33
C LEU A 170 17.79 -8.76 25.42
N SER A 171 16.71 -8.34 26.06
CA SER A 171 15.94 -9.22 26.95
C SER A 171 14.45 -9.08 26.75
N LEU A 172 13.74 -10.20 26.84
CA LEU A 172 12.28 -10.25 26.89
C LEU A 172 11.84 -10.25 28.37
N ASP A 173 10.99 -9.30 28.73
CA ASP A 173 10.46 -9.08 30.09
C ASP A 173 11.51 -9.12 31.21
N LYS A 174 12.77 -8.79 30.89
CA LYS A 174 13.92 -8.84 31.78
C LYS A 174 14.23 -10.25 32.34
N GLN A 175 13.63 -11.28 31.78
CA GLN A 175 13.79 -12.66 32.25
C GLN A 175 14.51 -13.54 31.22
N HIS A 176 14.30 -13.31 29.95
CA HIS A 176 14.88 -14.10 28.86
C HIS A 176 15.91 -13.27 28.11
N GLU A 177 17.16 -13.69 28.20
CA GLU A 177 18.26 -13.03 27.49
C GLU A 177 18.33 -13.53 26.05
N LEU A 178 18.36 -12.58 25.10
CA LEU A 178 18.50 -12.81 23.67
C LEU A 178 19.83 -12.30 23.18
N THR A 179 20.50 -13.06 22.34
CA THR A 179 21.80 -12.66 21.74
C THR A 179 21.61 -12.53 20.22
N VAL A 180 21.95 -11.39 19.66
CA VAL A 180 21.95 -11.17 18.21
C VAL A 180 22.99 -12.06 17.55
N ARG A 181 22.57 -12.89 16.59
CA ARG A 181 23.43 -13.82 15.84
C ARG A 181 23.52 -13.46 14.37
N GLY A 182 22.61 -12.61 13.86
CA GLY A 182 22.65 -12.20 12.48
C GLY A 182 21.77 -11.01 12.19
N VAL A 183 21.90 -10.54 10.95
CA VAL A 183 21.12 -9.44 10.38
C VAL A 183 20.51 -9.91 9.08
N TYR A 184 19.26 -9.57 8.84
CA TYR A 184 18.57 -9.86 7.59
C TYR A 184 18.02 -8.59 6.93
N GLN A 185 17.79 -8.67 5.62
CA GLN A 185 17.25 -7.60 4.80
C GLN A 185 15.83 -7.25 5.25
N ASP A 186 15.53 -5.97 5.37
CA ASP A 186 14.20 -5.50 5.71
C ASP A 186 13.13 -6.03 4.75
N THR A 187 11.97 -6.36 5.30
CA THR A 187 10.73 -6.53 4.53
C THR A 187 9.95 -5.22 4.57
N PRO A 188 9.23 -4.83 3.51
CA PRO A 188 8.39 -3.64 3.53
C PRO A 188 7.19 -3.82 4.47
N GLU A 189 6.49 -2.74 4.80
CA GLU A 189 5.33 -2.78 5.72
C GLU A 189 4.08 -3.44 5.13
N ASN A 190 4.02 -3.62 3.80
CA ASN A 190 2.89 -4.29 3.13
C ASN A 190 3.02 -5.81 3.13
N THR A 191 3.34 -6.35 4.28
CA THR A 191 3.30 -7.79 4.58
C THR A 191 2.93 -8.02 6.05
N ALA A 192 2.20 -9.09 6.32
CA ALA A 192 1.91 -9.54 7.69
C ALA A 192 3.16 -10.08 8.42
N TYR A 193 4.21 -10.35 7.66
CA TYR A 193 5.46 -10.95 8.15
C TYR A 193 6.61 -9.94 8.22
N HIS A 194 6.28 -8.69 8.52
CA HIS A 194 7.25 -7.63 8.79
C HIS A 194 7.63 -7.66 10.26
N PHE A 195 8.86 -8.10 10.57
CA PHE A 195 9.36 -8.24 11.93
C PHE A 195 10.67 -7.46 12.13
N ASP A 196 10.80 -6.84 13.29
CA ASP A 196 12.05 -6.19 13.73
C ASP A 196 13.13 -7.22 14.03
N PHE A 197 12.72 -8.34 14.62
CA PHE A 197 13.60 -9.51 14.80
C PHE A 197 12.79 -10.81 14.77
N VAL A 198 13.50 -11.91 14.52
CA VAL A 198 12.97 -13.26 14.63
C VAL A 198 13.79 -14.07 15.64
N ALA A 199 13.10 -14.90 16.40
CA ALA A 199 13.66 -15.77 17.43
C ALA A 199 13.33 -17.24 17.14
N PRO A 200 14.09 -18.21 17.68
CA PRO A 200 13.84 -19.62 17.44
C PRO A 200 12.56 -20.11 18.11
N ILE A 201 11.71 -20.78 17.35
CA ILE A 201 10.42 -21.29 17.83
C ILE A 201 10.56 -22.34 18.94
N TYR A 202 11.64 -23.14 18.90
CA TYR A 202 11.86 -24.23 19.84
C TYR A 202 12.42 -23.81 21.21
N ALA A 203 12.85 -22.57 21.35
CA ALA A 203 13.63 -22.09 22.49
C ALA A 203 12.97 -20.96 23.29
N GLY A 204 11.78 -20.57 22.94
CA GLY A 204 11.01 -19.55 23.64
C GLY A 204 9.74 -20.09 24.26
N GLY A 205 9.04 -19.26 25.06
CA GLY A 205 7.73 -19.59 25.62
C GLY A 205 6.66 -19.89 24.56
N GLY A 206 6.95 -19.59 23.26
CA GLY A 206 6.05 -19.77 22.13
C GLY A 206 5.82 -21.21 21.66
N TYR A 207 6.68 -22.17 22.03
CA TYR A 207 6.46 -23.56 21.66
C TYR A 207 5.68 -24.30 22.74
N ILE A 208 4.46 -23.82 22.99
CA ILE A 208 3.56 -24.37 23.99
C ILE A 208 2.95 -25.66 23.42
N GLY A 209 3.36 -26.81 23.93
CA GLY A 209 2.79 -28.11 23.58
C GLY A 209 3.67 -29.03 22.75
N GLY A 210 4.93 -28.65 22.50
CA GLY A 210 6.00 -29.56 22.09
C GLY A 210 5.72 -30.41 20.85
N GLY A 211 5.22 -29.83 19.77
CA GLY A 211 4.99 -30.55 18.51
C GLY A 211 3.85 -31.53 18.53
N THR A 212 2.83 -31.33 19.36
CA THR A 212 1.65 -32.18 19.41
C THR A 212 0.62 -31.76 18.37
N TRP A 213 0.09 -32.73 17.68
CA TRP A 213 -1.04 -32.59 16.79
C TRP A 213 -2.35 -32.42 17.58
N GLY A 214 -3.25 -31.55 17.09
CA GLY A 214 -4.56 -31.32 17.72
C GLY A 214 -4.52 -30.51 19.02
N ARG A 215 -3.40 -29.85 19.32
CA ARG A 215 -3.27 -28.90 20.45
C ARG A 215 -2.61 -27.63 19.98
N ASN A 216 -3.15 -26.48 20.42
CA ASN A 216 -2.62 -25.16 20.13
C ASN A 216 -2.46 -24.91 18.62
N ASP A 217 -3.55 -24.60 17.97
CA ASP A 217 -3.68 -24.18 16.57
C ASP A 217 -3.38 -22.67 16.40
N ILE A 218 -2.20 -22.26 16.83
CA ILE A 218 -1.76 -20.86 16.87
C ILE A 218 -0.54 -20.58 15.97
N TYR A 219 -0.21 -21.51 15.08
CA TYR A 219 0.98 -21.46 14.25
C TYR A 219 0.63 -21.30 12.78
N TYR A 220 1.24 -20.33 12.13
CA TYR A 220 1.13 -20.16 10.69
C TYR A 220 2.10 -21.10 9.98
N THR A 221 1.62 -21.87 9.02
CA THR A 221 2.46 -22.75 8.18
C THR A 221 2.49 -22.20 6.77
N ILE A 222 3.68 -21.73 6.35
CA ILE A 222 3.89 -21.20 5.01
C ILE A 222 4.70 -22.23 4.19
N LEU A 223 4.21 -22.53 2.99
CA LEU A 223 4.90 -23.39 2.02
C LEU A 223 5.41 -22.55 0.86
N ARG A 224 6.60 -22.90 0.35
CA ARG A 224 7.05 -22.49 -0.96
C ARG A 224 6.81 -23.62 -1.93
N LEU A 225 5.89 -23.45 -2.86
CA LEU A 225 5.56 -24.47 -3.86
C LEU A 225 6.66 -24.57 -4.92
N ARG A 226 6.82 -25.74 -5.53
CA ARG A 226 7.62 -25.89 -6.75
C ARG A 226 6.90 -25.29 -7.95
N ASP A 227 7.65 -24.97 -8.99
CA ASP A 227 7.08 -24.44 -10.23
C ASP A 227 6.04 -25.38 -10.83
N GLY A 228 4.92 -24.83 -11.25
CA GLY A 228 3.85 -25.56 -11.94
C GLY A 228 2.98 -26.44 -11.07
N VAL A 229 3.11 -26.38 -9.74
CA VAL A 229 2.21 -27.09 -8.82
C VAL A 229 0.86 -26.40 -8.79
N ASP A 230 -0.19 -27.16 -9.11
CA ASP A 230 -1.57 -26.66 -9.07
C ASP A 230 -2.12 -26.65 -7.64
N ARG A 231 -2.97 -25.66 -7.34
CA ARG A 231 -3.58 -25.46 -6.02
C ARG A 231 -4.45 -26.66 -5.59
N GLU A 232 -5.23 -27.20 -6.51
CA GLU A 232 -6.07 -28.37 -6.18
C GLU A 232 -5.23 -29.61 -5.86
N GLU A 233 -4.11 -29.79 -6.57
CA GLU A 233 -3.19 -30.89 -6.32
C GLU A 233 -2.53 -30.77 -4.96
N ILE A 234 -1.96 -29.58 -4.62
CA ILE A 234 -1.31 -29.40 -3.32
C ILE A 234 -2.33 -29.58 -2.18
N ASN A 235 -3.57 -29.09 -2.32
CA ASN A 235 -4.61 -29.27 -1.32
C ASN A 235 -4.94 -30.76 -1.09
N ARG A 236 -5.02 -31.55 -2.17
CA ARG A 236 -5.20 -33.02 -2.05
C ARG A 236 -4.03 -33.67 -1.33
N GLN A 237 -2.81 -33.26 -1.59
CA GLN A 237 -1.62 -33.82 -0.96
C GLN A 237 -1.51 -33.42 0.52
N ILE A 238 -1.82 -32.16 0.86
CA ILE A 238 -1.89 -31.68 2.24
C ILE A 238 -2.92 -32.51 3.01
N TYR A 239 -4.13 -32.71 2.48
CA TYR A 239 -5.16 -33.48 3.12
C TYR A 239 -4.68 -34.95 3.38
N LYS A 240 -4.05 -35.59 2.39
CA LYS A 240 -3.49 -36.96 2.57
C LYS A 240 -2.40 -37.00 3.62
N ALA A 241 -1.51 -36.01 3.65
CA ALA A 241 -0.48 -35.95 4.67
C ALA A 241 -1.08 -35.76 6.06
N MET A 242 -2.10 -34.90 6.18
CA MET A 242 -2.77 -34.65 7.45
C MET A 242 -3.52 -35.88 7.98
N GLN A 243 -4.12 -36.70 7.11
CA GLN A 243 -4.77 -37.93 7.54
C GLN A 243 -3.80 -38.93 8.23
N LYS A 244 -2.49 -38.79 8.00
CA LYS A 244 -1.45 -39.57 8.67
C LYS A 244 -1.22 -39.14 10.12
N TYR A 245 -1.32 -37.85 10.40
CA TYR A 245 -0.95 -37.21 11.67
C TYR A 245 -2.16 -36.80 12.51
N TYR A 246 -3.22 -36.39 11.84
CA TYR A 246 -4.47 -35.92 12.44
C TYR A 246 -5.65 -36.40 11.59
N PRO A 247 -5.98 -37.75 11.70
CA PRO A 247 -7.03 -38.32 10.90
C PRO A 247 -8.41 -37.85 11.33
N ASP A 248 -9.32 -37.71 10.36
CA ASP A 248 -10.72 -37.49 10.64
C ASP A 248 -11.33 -38.71 11.35
N SER A 249 -12.23 -38.48 12.29
CA SER A 249 -12.99 -39.54 12.92
C SER A 249 -14.13 -39.99 11.99
N ALA A 250 -14.38 -41.29 11.91
CA ALA A 250 -15.47 -41.82 11.10
C ALA A 250 -16.87 -41.44 11.60
N ASP A 251 -16.98 -41.05 12.88
CA ASP A 251 -18.23 -40.65 13.53
C ASP A 251 -18.48 -39.16 13.53
N ASP A 252 -17.51 -38.34 13.03
CA ASP A 252 -17.64 -36.90 13.03
C ASP A 252 -18.61 -36.42 11.93
N GLU A 253 -19.49 -35.49 12.29
CA GLU A 253 -20.32 -34.78 11.30
C GLU A 253 -19.53 -33.83 10.41
N TRP A 254 -18.34 -33.43 10.87
CA TRP A 254 -17.42 -32.50 10.20
C TRP A 254 -16.10 -33.18 9.97
N ARG A 255 -15.59 -33.12 8.75
CA ARG A 255 -14.22 -33.50 8.40
C ARG A 255 -13.36 -32.27 8.23
N ASN A 256 -12.07 -32.41 8.49
CA ASN A 256 -11.11 -31.34 8.25
C ASN A 256 -10.92 -31.14 6.74
N PHE A 257 -10.81 -29.92 6.30
CA PHE A 257 -10.27 -29.59 4.99
C PHE A 257 -9.12 -28.62 5.14
N TYR A 258 -8.24 -28.58 4.14
CA TYR A 258 -7.07 -27.74 4.10
C TYR A 258 -7.00 -27.05 2.75
N ASP A 259 -6.60 -25.77 2.76
CA ASP A 259 -6.46 -24.94 1.57
C ASP A 259 -5.12 -24.20 1.62
N ALA A 260 -4.31 -24.39 0.58
CA ALA A 260 -3.07 -23.67 0.37
C ALA A 260 -3.37 -22.41 -0.43
N GLN A 261 -3.57 -21.29 0.25
CA GLN A 261 -3.91 -20.03 -0.38
C GLN A 261 -2.66 -19.18 -0.63
N PRO A 262 -2.45 -18.66 -1.86
CA PRO A 262 -1.35 -17.74 -2.14
C PRO A 262 -1.38 -16.52 -1.21
N LEU A 263 -0.24 -16.16 -0.63
CA LEU A 263 -0.14 -15.02 0.31
C LEU A 263 -0.72 -13.72 -0.25
N PRO A 264 -0.45 -13.33 -1.53
CA PRO A 264 -1.02 -12.11 -2.09
C PRO A 264 -2.55 -12.09 -2.17
N GLU A 265 -3.21 -13.25 -2.15
CA GLU A 265 -4.67 -13.34 -2.24
C GLU A 265 -5.34 -13.20 -0.87
N ILE A 266 -4.68 -13.63 0.21
CA ILE A 266 -5.28 -13.70 1.56
C ILE A 266 -5.73 -12.32 2.03
N HIS A 267 -4.88 -11.32 1.90
CA HIS A 267 -5.18 -9.96 2.32
C HIS A 267 -6.40 -9.38 1.61
N LEU A 268 -6.54 -9.68 0.33
CA LEU A 268 -7.67 -9.22 -0.49
C LEU A 268 -8.93 -10.07 -0.32
N ASP A 269 -8.82 -11.26 0.26
CA ASP A 269 -9.96 -12.11 0.57
C ASP A 269 -10.72 -11.66 1.82
N ASP A 270 -10.06 -10.92 2.72
CA ASP A 270 -10.73 -10.32 3.87
C ASP A 270 -11.81 -9.31 3.43
N SER A 271 -13.03 -9.54 3.89
CA SER A 271 -14.19 -8.72 3.55
C SER A 271 -14.07 -7.27 4.01
N ASN A 272 -13.38 -7.04 5.14
CA ASN A 272 -13.14 -5.70 5.67
C ASN A 272 -12.15 -4.94 4.78
N THR A 273 -11.08 -5.61 4.34
CA THR A 273 -10.10 -5.05 3.42
C THR A 273 -10.74 -4.69 2.08
N ARG A 274 -11.53 -5.59 1.48
CA ARG A 274 -12.29 -5.28 0.25
C ARG A 274 -13.21 -4.08 0.43
N THR A 275 -13.96 -4.03 1.53
CA THR A 275 -14.87 -2.93 1.82
C THR A 275 -14.12 -1.60 1.97
N ARG A 276 -12.97 -1.60 2.67
CA ARG A 276 -12.11 -0.42 2.77
C ARG A 276 -11.60 0.04 1.41
N LEU A 277 -11.17 -0.87 0.55
CA LEU A 277 -10.71 -0.54 -0.80
C LEU A 277 -11.79 0.11 -1.65
N TYR A 278 -13.03 -0.40 -1.60
CA TYR A 278 -14.17 0.23 -2.29
C TYR A 278 -14.47 1.62 -1.74
N ILE A 279 -14.46 1.80 -0.42
CA ILE A 279 -14.68 3.11 0.22
C ILE A 279 -13.59 4.09 -0.19
N TYR A 280 -12.31 3.71 -0.12
CA TYR A 280 -11.19 4.56 -0.52
C TYR A 280 -11.25 4.92 -2.00
N GLY A 281 -11.58 3.96 -2.87
CA GLY A 281 -11.71 4.19 -4.31
C GLY A 281 -12.84 5.17 -4.63
N PHE A 282 -14.02 4.96 -4.05
CA PHE A 282 -15.17 5.86 -4.25
C PHE A 282 -14.90 7.27 -3.69
N LEU A 283 -14.39 7.36 -2.47
CA LEU A 283 -14.11 8.64 -1.82
C LEU A 283 -13.00 9.40 -2.54
N GLY A 284 -11.90 8.72 -2.89
CA GLY A 284 -10.79 9.30 -3.65
C GLY A 284 -11.25 9.83 -5.00
N PHE A 285 -12.02 9.03 -5.75
CA PHE A 285 -12.59 9.44 -7.02
C PHE A 285 -13.54 10.65 -6.86
N ALA A 286 -14.46 10.61 -5.89
CA ALA A 286 -15.44 11.68 -5.69
C ALA A 286 -14.75 13.02 -5.35
N ILE A 287 -13.81 13.01 -4.41
CA ILE A 287 -13.08 14.24 -4.00
C ILE A 287 -12.23 14.77 -5.14
N PHE A 288 -11.52 13.88 -5.84
CA PHE A 288 -10.70 14.26 -7.00
C PHE A 288 -11.56 14.85 -8.13
N PHE A 289 -12.71 14.23 -8.42
CA PHE A 289 -13.67 14.73 -9.39
C PHE A 289 -14.21 16.12 -9.02
N VAL A 290 -14.61 16.32 -7.75
CA VAL A 290 -15.09 17.62 -7.27
C VAL A 290 -14.00 18.68 -7.39
N ALA A 291 -12.76 18.37 -7.06
CA ALA A 291 -11.64 19.30 -7.20
C ALA A 291 -11.41 19.72 -8.66
N ILE A 292 -11.44 18.75 -9.60
CA ILE A 292 -11.33 19.02 -11.03
C ILE A 292 -12.50 19.88 -11.52
N MET A 293 -13.73 19.50 -11.15
CA MET A 293 -14.92 20.25 -11.56
C MET A 293 -14.92 21.67 -11.03
N ASN A 294 -14.51 21.87 -9.78
CA ASN A 294 -14.36 23.23 -9.23
C ASN A 294 -13.33 24.04 -10.02
N TYR A 295 -12.17 23.45 -10.35
CA TYR A 295 -11.19 24.13 -11.22
C TYR A 295 -11.79 24.51 -12.58
N VAL A 296 -12.47 23.57 -13.24
CA VAL A 296 -13.08 23.79 -14.56
C VAL A 296 -14.16 24.89 -14.48
N LEU A 297 -15.01 24.87 -13.46
CA LEU A 297 -16.05 25.88 -13.25
C LEU A 297 -15.44 27.28 -13.04
N VAL A 298 -14.41 27.40 -12.21
CA VAL A 298 -13.71 28.67 -12.02
C VAL A 298 -13.01 29.14 -13.29
N ALA A 299 -12.43 28.21 -14.07
CA ALA A 299 -11.84 28.51 -15.37
C ALA A 299 -12.87 29.07 -16.34
N ILE A 300 -14.05 28.43 -16.44
CA ILE A 300 -15.17 28.86 -17.29
C ILE A 300 -15.75 30.22 -16.79
N ALA A 301 -15.97 30.38 -15.50
CA ALA A 301 -16.50 31.62 -14.93
C ALA A 301 -15.60 32.84 -15.20
N THR A 302 -14.29 32.64 -15.26
CA THR A 302 -13.32 33.69 -15.61
C THR A 302 -13.20 33.93 -17.12
N MET A 303 -13.86 33.10 -17.94
CA MET A 303 -13.78 33.14 -19.39
C MET A 303 -14.23 34.51 -20.00
N SER A 304 -15.32 35.09 -19.48
CA SER A 304 -15.85 36.35 -19.96
C SER A 304 -14.84 37.49 -19.82
N ARG A 305 -14.06 37.50 -18.73
CA ARG A 305 -12.99 38.48 -18.50
C ARG A 305 -11.79 38.28 -19.43
N ARG A 306 -11.51 37.02 -19.81
CA ARG A 306 -10.39 36.65 -20.68
C ARG A 306 -10.73 36.69 -22.16
N ALA A 307 -12.01 36.65 -22.51
CA ALA A 307 -12.46 36.70 -23.90
C ALA A 307 -11.92 37.91 -24.67
N LYS A 308 -11.86 39.08 -24.01
CA LYS A 308 -11.29 40.30 -24.61
C LYS A 308 -9.80 40.15 -24.94
N SER A 309 -9.00 39.60 -24.02
CA SER A 309 -7.59 39.32 -24.25
C SER A 309 -7.35 38.29 -25.36
N ILE A 310 -8.16 37.20 -25.37
CA ILE A 310 -8.11 36.19 -26.43
C ILE A 310 -8.47 36.78 -27.79
N GLY A 311 -9.48 37.65 -27.83
CA GLY A 311 -9.87 38.39 -29.04
C GLY A 311 -8.73 39.24 -29.61
N VAL A 312 -8.04 40.01 -28.77
CA VAL A 312 -6.87 40.81 -29.15
C VAL A 312 -5.74 39.92 -29.69
N HIS A 313 -5.42 38.80 -29.01
CA HIS A 313 -4.41 37.87 -29.53
C HIS A 313 -4.78 37.25 -30.88
N LYS A 314 -6.05 36.91 -31.11
CA LYS A 314 -6.53 36.40 -32.41
C LYS A 314 -6.48 37.47 -33.50
N CYS A 315 -6.86 38.71 -33.19
CA CYS A 315 -6.72 39.85 -34.13
C CYS A 315 -5.26 40.12 -34.48
N SER A 316 -4.32 39.87 -33.56
CA SER A 316 -2.88 39.95 -33.78
C SER A 316 -2.28 38.72 -34.48
N GLY A 317 -3.12 37.82 -35.04
CA GLY A 317 -2.67 36.67 -35.83
C GLY A 317 -2.38 35.39 -35.03
N ALA A 318 -2.78 35.29 -33.74
CA ALA A 318 -2.59 34.06 -32.97
C ALA A 318 -3.50 32.97 -33.46
N SER A 319 -2.93 31.79 -33.76
CA SER A 319 -3.68 30.58 -34.12
C SER A 319 -4.42 29.98 -32.93
N ALA A 320 -5.42 29.11 -33.19
CA ALA A 320 -6.11 28.36 -32.14
C ALA A 320 -5.17 27.49 -31.31
N ILE A 321 -4.10 26.96 -31.92
CA ILE A 321 -3.06 26.15 -31.25
C ILE A 321 -2.26 27.03 -30.28
N ASN A 322 -1.93 28.27 -30.65
CA ASN A 322 -1.20 29.20 -29.77
C ASN A 322 -2.02 29.54 -28.53
N ILE A 323 -3.32 29.72 -28.67
CA ILE A 323 -4.22 29.99 -27.55
C ILE A 323 -4.36 28.73 -26.67
N PHE A 324 -4.54 27.57 -27.28
CA PHE A 324 -4.58 26.28 -26.57
C PHE A 324 -3.30 26.06 -25.75
N SER A 325 -2.13 26.22 -26.34
CA SER A 325 -0.85 26.05 -25.64
C SER A 325 -0.66 27.06 -24.50
N MET A 326 -1.13 28.29 -24.66
CA MET A 326 -1.11 29.29 -23.59
C MET A 326 -1.92 28.83 -22.37
N PHE A 327 -3.11 28.24 -22.58
CA PHE A 327 -3.92 27.67 -21.50
C PHE A 327 -3.27 26.45 -20.86
N LEU A 328 -2.65 25.56 -21.66
CA LEU A 328 -1.91 24.43 -21.11
C LEU A 328 -0.75 24.86 -20.22
N PHE A 329 0.02 25.88 -20.63
CA PHE A 329 1.10 26.41 -19.78
C PHE A 329 0.56 27.03 -18.49
N GLU A 330 -0.55 27.79 -18.57
CA GLU A 330 -1.19 28.34 -17.37
C GLU A 330 -1.67 27.25 -16.42
N THR A 331 -2.36 26.23 -16.95
CA THR A 331 -2.80 25.07 -16.16
C THR A 331 -1.60 24.33 -15.56
N GLY A 332 -0.52 24.17 -16.34
CA GLY A 332 0.71 23.54 -15.84
C GLY A 332 1.30 24.28 -14.63
N ILE A 333 1.32 25.62 -14.65
CA ILE A 333 1.78 26.41 -13.51
C ILE A 333 0.85 26.25 -12.30
N VAL A 334 -0.48 26.26 -12.51
CA VAL A 334 -1.45 26.07 -11.42
C VAL A 334 -1.32 24.66 -10.83
N VAL A 335 -1.20 23.63 -11.65
CA VAL A 335 -1.01 22.24 -11.20
C VAL A 335 0.30 22.09 -10.44
N LEU A 336 1.40 22.66 -10.95
CA LEU A 336 2.70 22.64 -10.26
C LEU A 336 2.61 23.30 -8.87
N MET A 337 1.98 24.48 -8.78
CA MET A 337 1.75 25.15 -7.50
C MET A 337 0.88 24.32 -6.57
N SER A 338 -0.14 23.65 -7.11
CA SER A 338 -1.02 22.76 -6.33
C SER A 338 -0.28 21.52 -5.81
N VAL A 339 0.64 20.95 -6.59
CA VAL A 339 1.53 19.86 -6.14
C VAL A 339 2.42 20.31 -4.99
N ILE A 340 3.03 21.50 -5.11
CA ILE A 340 3.90 22.04 -4.05
C ILE A 340 3.09 22.23 -2.75
N VAL A 341 1.89 22.80 -2.84
CA VAL A 341 1.02 22.99 -1.68
C VAL A 341 0.54 21.65 -1.12
N ALA A 342 0.19 20.67 -1.97
CA ALA A 342 -0.18 19.34 -1.54
C ALA A 342 0.95 18.64 -0.79
N LEU A 343 2.17 18.69 -1.30
CA LEU A 343 3.35 18.15 -0.63
C LEU A 343 3.60 18.83 0.72
N PHE A 344 3.42 20.16 0.77
CA PHE A 344 3.52 20.92 2.02
C PHE A 344 2.48 20.45 3.04
N ILE A 345 1.23 20.24 2.63
CA ILE A 345 0.16 19.73 3.50
C ILE A 345 0.53 18.33 4.00
N ILE A 346 0.85 17.39 3.10
CA ILE A 346 1.20 16.00 3.44
C ILE A 346 2.34 15.98 4.46
N PHE A 347 3.40 16.77 4.24
CA PHE A 347 4.56 16.79 5.12
C PHE A 347 4.25 17.35 6.51
N ASN A 348 3.42 18.42 6.60
CA ASN A 348 3.06 19.02 7.89
C ASN A 348 1.97 18.25 8.65
N THR A 349 1.24 17.36 7.99
CA THR A 349 0.21 16.52 8.62
C THR A 349 0.62 15.04 8.64
N LYS A 350 1.93 14.76 8.53
CA LYS A 350 2.47 13.40 8.44
C LYS A 350 1.96 12.52 9.58
N ASP A 351 2.16 12.92 10.83
CA ASP A 351 1.79 12.12 12.01
C ASP A 351 0.29 11.80 12.03
N LEU A 352 -0.55 12.78 11.67
CA LEU A 352 -1.99 12.57 11.58
C LEU A 352 -2.38 11.58 10.47
N ILE A 353 -1.67 11.62 9.32
CA ILE A 353 -1.91 10.70 8.21
C ILE A 353 -1.50 9.29 8.60
N GLU A 354 -0.34 9.11 9.21
CA GLU A 354 0.16 7.83 9.67
C GLU A 354 -0.75 7.20 10.73
N ASP A 355 -1.23 7.99 11.69
CA ASP A 355 -2.23 7.54 12.67
C ASP A 355 -3.56 7.11 12.02
N LEU A 356 -4.04 7.89 11.04
CA LEU A 356 -5.33 7.63 10.39
C LEU A 356 -5.29 6.41 9.47
N LEU A 357 -4.20 6.23 8.72
CA LEU A 357 -4.02 5.15 7.77
C LEU A 357 -3.39 3.90 8.38
N SER A 358 -2.84 4.03 9.60
CA SER A 358 -2.06 2.98 10.30
C SER A 358 -0.90 2.43 9.46
N VAL A 359 -0.29 3.29 8.63
CA VAL A 359 0.83 2.96 7.73
C VAL A 359 1.79 4.13 7.71
N GLN A 360 3.10 3.87 7.72
CA GLN A 360 4.10 4.92 7.57
C GLN A 360 4.00 5.59 6.19
N LEU A 361 4.11 6.90 6.16
CA LEU A 361 4.04 7.67 4.92
C LEU A 361 5.12 7.26 3.90
N SER A 362 6.30 6.87 4.39
CA SER A 362 7.40 6.36 3.57
C SER A 362 7.04 5.09 2.79
N SER A 363 6.21 4.22 3.37
CA SER A 363 5.78 2.96 2.78
C SER A 363 4.73 3.12 1.68
N LEU A 364 3.99 4.24 1.70
CA LEU A 364 3.06 4.60 0.62
C LEU A 364 3.78 5.11 -0.65
N PHE A 365 4.99 5.67 -0.51
CA PHE A 365 5.72 6.34 -1.59
C PHE A 365 7.07 5.68 -1.87
N THR A 366 7.06 4.36 -2.07
CA THR A 366 8.23 3.59 -2.52
C THR A 366 8.50 3.82 -4.01
N LEU A 367 9.69 3.46 -4.50
CA LEU A 367 10.00 3.55 -5.92
C LEU A 367 9.00 2.78 -6.81
N GLU A 368 8.45 1.69 -6.29
CA GLU A 368 7.47 0.85 -6.98
C GLU A 368 6.08 1.49 -7.06
N THR A 369 5.72 2.36 -6.11
CA THR A 369 4.40 3.00 -6.04
C THR A 369 4.38 4.45 -6.53
N LEU A 370 5.55 5.09 -6.76
CA LEU A 370 5.64 6.48 -7.22
C LEU A 370 4.93 6.79 -8.54
N TRP A 371 4.68 5.77 -9.37
CA TRP A 371 3.91 5.96 -10.60
C TRP A 371 2.46 6.37 -10.32
N VAL A 372 1.88 6.02 -9.16
CA VAL A 372 0.49 6.35 -8.78
C VAL A 372 0.29 7.87 -8.63
N PRO A 373 1.02 8.58 -7.76
CA PRO A 373 0.89 10.04 -7.68
C PRO A 373 1.25 10.74 -8.99
N MET A 374 2.22 10.23 -9.76
CA MET A 374 2.55 10.77 -11.08
C MET A 374 1.38 10.64 -12.06
N LEU A 375 0.71 9.49 -12.08
CA LEU A 375 -0.46 9.26 -12.91
C LEU A 375 -1.61 10.20 -12.52
N ILE A 376 -1.85 10.38 -11.22
CA ILE A 376 -2.90 11.29 -10.73
C ILE A 376 -2.64 12.73 -11.17
N VAL A 377 -1.41 13.21 -11.00
CA VAL A 377 -1.01 14.55 -11.46
C VAL A 377 -1.15 14.69 -12.97
N PHE A 378 -0.76 13.68 -13.73
CA PHE A 378 -0.88 13.65 -15.17
C PHE A 378 -2.35 13.70 -15.62
N VAL A 379 -3.23 12.87 -15.05
CA VAL A 379 -4.66 12.87 -15.33
C VAL A 379 -5.29 14.22 -14.97
N LEU A 380 -4.93 14.78 -13.82
CA LEU A 380 -5.35 16.10 -13.39
C LEU A 380 -4.97 17.16 -14.43
N PHE A 381 -3.72 17.19 -14.87
CA PHE A 381 -3.22 18.13 -15.88
C PHE A 381 -3.98 18.00 -17.21
N ILE A 382 -4.20 16.78 -17.68
CA ILE A 382 -4.93 16.53 -18.93
C ILE A 382 -6.38 17.01 -18.81
N VAL A 383 -7.11 16.61 -17.78
CA VAL A 383 -8.54 16.96 -17.65
C VAL A 383 -8.73 18.45 -17.38
N ALA A 384 -7.95 19.01 -16.46
CA ALA A 384 -8.03 20.42 -16.11
C ALA A 384 -7.51 21.37 -17.22
N GLY A 385 -6.55 20.92 -18.03
CA GLY A 385 -5.95 21.72 -19.10
C GLY A 385 -6.64 21.56 -20.46
N VAL A 386 -6.85 20.32 -20.90
CA VAL A 386 -7.31 20.04 -22.27
C VAL A 386 -8.78 20.45 -22.47
N LEU A 387 -9.66 20.15 -21.50
CA LEU A 387 -11.09 20.48 -21.64
C LEU A 387 -11.32 21.99 -21.74
N PRO A 388 -10.92 22.83 -20.77
CA PRO A 388 -11.07 24.29 -20.90
C PRO A 388 -10.27 24.86 -22.07
N GLY A 389 -9.04 24.38 -22.28
CA GLY A 389 -8.18 24.84 -23.37
C GLY A 389 -8.79 24.67 -24.75
N ARG A 390 -9.44 23.52 -25.00
CA ARG A 390 -10.18 23.29 -26.26
C ARG A 390 -11.40 24.21 -26.40
N LEU A 391 -12.15 24.43 -25.33
CA LEU A 391 -13.30 25.33 -25.33
C LEU A 391 -12.84 26.78 -25.65
N PHE A 392 -11.79 27.26 -25.00
CA PHE A 392 -11.27 28.61 -25.20
C PHE A 392 -10.65 28.83 -26.58
N SER A 393 -9.96 27.84 -27.13
CA SER A 393 -9.33 27.96 -28.45
C SER A 393 -10.35 28.08 -29.60
N ARG A 394 -11.57 27.53 -29.41
CA ARG A 394 -12.64 27.51 -30.41
C ARG A 394 -13.54 28.73 -30.41
N ILE A 395 -13.43 29.66 -29.46
CA ILE A 395 -14.29 30.85 -29.39
C ILE A 395 -14.05 31.73 -30.64
N PRO A 396 -15.08 31.99 -31.46
CA PRO A 396 -14.94 32.88 -32.60
C PRO A 396 -14.81 34.37 -32.19
N VAL A 397 -13.94 35.10 -32.86
CA VAL A 397 -13.65 36.51 -32.56
C VAL A 397 -14.91 37.38 -32.60
N THR A 398 -15.87 37.06 -33.51
CA THR A 398 -17.14 37.77 -33.66
C THR A 398 -18.05 37.71 -32.42
N GLN A 399 -17.99 36.66 -31.63
CA GLN A 399 -18.77 36.54 -30.37
C GLN A 399 -18.21 37.39 -29.23
N VAL A 400 -16.92 37.68 -29.25
CA VAL A 400 -16.27 38.49 -28.23
C VAL A 400 -16.73 39.95 -28.33
N PHE A 401 -16.94 40.45 -29.53
CA PHE A 401 -17.33 41.85 -29.80
C PHE A 401 -18.85 42.07 -29.77
N ARG A 402 -19.69 41.09 -30.11
CA ARG A 402 -21.15 41.23 -30.10
C ARG A 402 -21.79 41.40 -28.73
N ARG A 403 -21.20 40.89 -27.66
CA ARG A 403 -21.73 41.10 -26.29
C ARG A 403 -21.51 42.50 -25.73
N TYR A 404 -20.55 43.25 -26.23
CA TYR A 404 -20.29 44.64 -25.78
C TYR A 404 -21.20 45.68 -26.45
N THR A 405 -21.72 45.43 -27.67
CA THR A 405 -22.65 46.32 -28.34
C THR A 405 -24.06 46.24 -27.78
N ALA A 406 -24.52 45.08 -27.26
CA ALA A 406 -25.85 44.95 -26.72
C ALA A 406 -26.09 45.69 -25.40
N VAL A 407 -25.05 45.91 -24.57
CA VAL A 407 -25.19 46.66 -23.31
C VAL A 407 -25.15 48.17 -23.54
N SER A 408 -24.49 48.65 -24.60
CA SER A 408 -24.44 50.08 -24.94
C SER A 408 -25.78 50.64 -25.50
N TYR A 409 -26.57 49.80 -26.17
CA TYR A 409 -27.85 50.21 -26.74
C TYR A 409 -28.98 50.32 -25.72
N THR A 410 -28.92 49.62 -24.60
CA THR A 410 -29.91 49.71 -23.53
C THR A 410 -29.78 50.96 -22.67
N HIS A 411 -28.59 51.52 -22.57
CA HIS A 411 -28.38 52.77 -21.83
C HIS A 411 -28.73 54.04 -22.60
N LEU A 412 -28.73 53.95 -23.95
CA LEU A 412 -29.10 55.11 -24.79
C LEU A 412 -30.64 55.26 -25.00
N ARG A 413 -31.43 54.19 -24.75
CA ARG A 413 -32.91 54.22 -24.84
C ARG A 413 -33.62 54.62 -23.53
N ALA A 414 -32.87 54.80 -22.43
CA ALA A 414 -33.41 55.22 -21.15
C ALA A 414 -33.33 56.72 -20.92
N HIS A 415 -32.87 57.50 -21.91
CA HIS A 415 -32.77 58.98 -21.87
C HIS A 415 -33.51 59.67 -23.01
N GLU A 416 -34.41 58.97 -23.76
CA GLU A 416 -35.46 59.58 -24.54
C GLU A 416 -36.83 59.21 -23.90
#